data_d06cb0e08608c80d29db0852e265ac5a
#
_entry.id   d06cb0e08608c80d29db0852e265ac5a
#
_cell.length_a   1.000
_cell.length_b   1.000
_cell.length_c   1.000
_cell.angle_alpha   90.00
_cell.angle_beta   90.00
_cell.angle_gamma   90.00
#
_symmetry.space_group_name_H-M   'P 1'
#
loop_
_entity.id
_entity.type
_entity.pdbx_description
1 polymer ?
#
loop_
_entity_poly.entity_id
_entity_poly.type
_entity_poly.pdbx_seq_one_letter_code
_entity_poly.pdbx_strand_id
1 'polypeptide(L)'
;MNETPSIQQRVYEMLTKSQFWPPEQMLEFQRSQLAQLLKHARATVPFYKTRLDVVFKKNGNIDWQRWNEIPLVTRADLRDRHDELLATTLPPGHGPTKDFSTSGSSGIPITITATAIADAARQAALMRFETRHALDPAMCRVTFDFPREFANWDQVFRNRKDDPIAGLKRGHQGSIMKVSTQATDSEKLSALRKGKAAVLSSLPNDIEIIARKNLRLRLRDRLKLAKIICFGQGANREQRMLFLTSFGANTIEVYSSKEAGLMACQCTTDTHFHVNTELVFLEILNDQNVACAPGETGRVVVTPLYSTALPLIRYEQGDRATPGTPCSCGITLPVLRNIDGRQDPILKLPDRLATEMHVNKDLINNALKADALQVAQLAELQFELRYVAKRTATPANKGKITRHLRAVLHPGLRVSYRKMKEIPRNAGGKQQRFVREFS
;
A
#
# COMPACT_ATOMS: atom_id res chain seq x y z
N MET A 1 32.08 -25.48 1.92
CA MET A 1 31.74 -25.07 0.55
C MET A 1 30.95 -23.78 0.67
N ASN A 2 31.46 -22.67 0.14
CA ASN A 2 30.70 -21.39 0.12
C ASN A 2 29.59 -21.54 -0.92
N GLU A 3 28.35 -21.70 -0.47
CA GLU A 3 27.18 -21.67 -1.35
C GLU A 3 27.12 -20.31 -2.07
N THR A 4 26.91 -20.33 -3.37
CA THR A 4 26.71 -19.11 -4.16
C THR A 4 25.49 -18.37 -3.61
N PRO A 5 25.58 -17.08 -3.22
CA PRO A 5 24.48 -16.36 -2.62
C PRO A 5 23.28 -16.31 -3.59
N SER A 6 22.06 -16.50 -3.06
CA SER A 6 20.83 -16.43 -3.82
C SER A 6 20.65 -15.05 -4.49
N ILE A 7 19.84 -14.97 -5.54
CA ILE A 7 19.50 -13.68 -6.20
C ILE A 7 18.97 -12.69 -5.17
N GLN A 8 18.09 -13.12 -4.28
CA GLN A 8 17.52 -12.31 -3.20
C GLN A 8 18.59 -11.75 -2.26
N GLN A 9 19.57 -12.59 -1.88
CA GLN A 9 20.67 -12.17 -1.01
C GLN A 9 21.55 -11.12 -1.69
N ARG A 10 21.92 -11.32 -2.95
CA ARG A 10 22.70 -10.35 -3.74
C ARG A 10 21.98 -9.01 -3.88
N VAL A 11 20.66 -9.04 -4.17
CA VAL A 11 19.83 -7.82 -4.22
C VAL A 11 19.77 -7.15 -2.87
N TYR A 12 19.58 -7.89 -1.77
CA TYR A 12 19.56 -7.32 -0.42
C TYR A 12 20.88 -6.62 -0.07
N GLU A 13 22.01 -7.26 -0.36
CA GLU A 13 23.35 -6.67 -0.13
C GLU A 13 23.55 -5.39 -0.95
N MET A 14 23.12 -5.39 -2.21
CA MET A 14 23.13 -4.20 -3.06
C MET A 14 22.26 -3.10 -2.45
N LEU A 15 21.01 -3.39 -2.11
CA LEU A 15 20.07 -2.42 -1.51
C LEU A 15 20.58 -1.84 -0.19
N THR A 16 21.29 -2.62 0.61
CA THR A 16 21.84 -2.19 1.90
C THR A 16 22.98 -1.17 1.71
N LYS A 17 23.70 -1.25 0.61
CA LYS A 17 24.80 -0.32 0.26
C LYS A 17 24.29 0.90 -0.52
N SER A 18 23.44 0.67 -1.51
CA SER A 18 22.97 1.70 -2.45
C SER A 18 22.12 2.79 -1.80
N GLN A 19 21.47 2.49 -0.68
CA GLN A 19 20.72 3.49 0.08
C GLN A 19 21.53 4.69 0.57
N PHE A 20 22.85 4.60 0.51
CA PHE A 20 23.80 5.66 0.88
C PHE A 20 24.61 6.19 -0.32
N TRP A 21 24.28 5.77 -1.54
CA TRP A 21 24.98 6.28 -2.73
C TRP A 21 24.68 7.75 -2.96
N PRO A 22 25.65 8.49 -3.49
CA PRO A 22 25.39 9.85 -3.99
C PRO A 22 24.23 9.85 -4.99
N PRO A 23 23.42 10.91 -5.03
CA PRO A 23 22.27 10.99 -5.96
C PRO A 23 22.64 10.77 -7.42
N GLU A 24 23.81 11.24 -7.85
CA GLU A 24 24.32 11.09 -9.22
C GLU A 24 24.57 9.62 -9.56
N GLN A 25 25.19 8.86 -8.63
CA GLN A 25 25.44 7.43 -8.80
C GLN A 25 24.13 6.65 -8.87
N MET A 26 23.15 7.01 -8.04
CA MET A 26 21.82 6.39 -8.08
C MET A 26 21.10 6.69 -9.40
N LEU A 27 21.20 7.91 -9.91
CA LEU A 27 20.60 8.28 -11.19
C LEU A 27 21.24 7.52 -12.36
N GLU A 28 22.55 7.35 -12.35
CA GLU A 28 23.26 6.55 -13.36
C GLU A 28 22.81 5.08 -13.33
N PHE A 29 22.73 4.48 -12.13
CA PHE A 29 22.20 3.15 -11.95
C PHE A 29 20.75 3.03 -12.48
N GLN A 30 19.86 3.94 -12.11
CA GLN A 30 18.47 3.94 -12.59
C GLN A 30 18.40 4.07 -14.12
N ARG A 31 19.17 4.96 -14.73
CA ARG A 31 19.23 5.11 -16.19
C ARG A 31 19.68 3.82 -16.88
N SER A 32 20.65 3.12 -16.30
CA SER A 32 21.11 1.83 -16.82
C SER A 32 19.98 0.80 -16.79
N GLN A 33 19.26 0.66 -15.68
CA GLN A 33 18.13 -0.26 -15.53
C GLN A 33 16.95 0.10 -16.47
N LEU A 34 16.61 1.40 -16.54
CA LEU A 34 15.58 1.90 -17.45
C LEU A 34 15.95 1.63 -18.91
N ALA A 35 17.21 1.84 -19.30
CA ALA A 35 17.65 1.58 -20.66
C ALA A 35 17.47 0.09 -21.05
N GLN A 36 17.78 -0.83 -20.15
CA GLN A 36 17.57 -2.26 -20.37
C GLN A 36 16.07 -2.58 -20.49
N LEU A 37 15.25 -2.04 -19.57
CA LEU A 37 13.79 -2.25 -19.57
C LEU A 37 13.14 -1.68 -20.84
N LEU A 38 13.50 -0.47 -21.26
CA LEU A 38 12.97 0.17 -22.47
C LEU A 38 13.31 -0.63 -23.74
N LYS A 39 14.57 -1.08 -23.88
CA LYS A 39 15.01 -1.91 -25.01
C LYS A 39 14.26 -3.23 -25.02
N HIS A 40 14.14 -3.89 -23.88
CA HIS A 40 13.38 -5.12 -23.73
C HIS A 40 11.91 -4.92 -24.10
N ALA A 41 11.24 -3.93 -23.51
CA ALA A 41 9.83 -3.67 -23.76
C ALA A 41 9.55 -3.34 -25.23
N ARG A 42 10.37 -2.51 -25.87
CA ARG A 42 10.25 -2.18 -27.30
C ARG A 42 10.39 -3.40 -28.19
N ALA A 43 11.28 -4.34 -27.84
CA ALA A 43 11.54 -5.53 -28.64
C ALA A 43 10.50 -6.63 -28.45
N THR A 44 9.94 -6.77 -27.23
CA THR A 44 9.16 -7.96 -26.85
C THR A 44 7.72 -7.70 -26.47
N VAL A 45 7.31 -6.45 -26.23
CA VAL A 45 5.97 -6.11 -25.77
C VAL A 45 5.20 -5.38 -26.87
N PRO A 46 4.12 -5.98 -27.43
CA PRO A 46 3.36 -5.40 -28.54
C PRO A 46 2.88 -3.98 -28.26
N PHE A 47 2.42 -3.70 -27.03
CA PHE A 47 1.95 -2.39 -26.59
C PHE A 47 3.01 -1.28 -26.72
N TYR A 48 4.29 -1.61 -26.59
CA TYR A 48 5.37 -0.63 -26.60
C TYR A 48 6.12 -0.52 -27.93
N LYS A 49 5.78 -1.32 -28.93
CA LYS A 49 6.51 -1.43 -30.19
C LYS A 49 6.78 -0.08 -30.86
N THR A 50 5.79 0.82 -30.87
CA THR A 50 5.91 2.17 -31.42
C THR A 50 5.81 3.27 -30.36
N ARG A 51 5.18 3.01 -29.21
CA ARG A 51 5.01 4.02 -28.14
C ARG A 51 6.33 4.53 -27.58
N LEU A 52 7.38 3.71 -27.61
CA LEU A 52 8.71 4.07 -27.11
C LEU A 52 9.61 4.70 -28.18
N ASP A 53 9.22 4.73 -29.46
CA ASP A 53 10.04 5.33 -30.53
C ASP A 53 10.41 6.78 -30.25
N VAL A 54 9.56 7.49 -29.53
CA VAL A 54 9.76 8.87 -29.13
C VAL A 54 11.10 9.09 -28.37
N VAL A 55 11.57 8.13 -27.60
CA VAL A 55 12.81 8.24 -26.82
C VAL A 55 14.00 7.53 -27.45
N PHE A 56 13.84 6.83 -28.57
CA PHE A 56 14.94 6.14 -29.23
C PHE A 56 15.53 6.99 -30.37
N LYS A 57 16.83 7.28 -30.29
CA LYS A 57 17.60 7.89 -31.37
C LYS A 57 17.82 6.89 -32.51
N LYS A 58 18.15 7.35 -33.71
CA LYS A 58 18.43 6.50 -34.89
C LYS A 58 19.52 5.45 -34.64
N ASN A 59 20.49 5.75 -33.77
CA ASN A 59 21.56 4.85 -33.37
C ASN A 59 21.16 3.86 -32.25
N GLY A 60 19.89 3.82 -31.84
CA GLY A 60 19.39 2.92 -30.76
C GLY A 60 19.66 3.40 -29.34
N ASN A 61 20.31 4.56 -29.17
CA ASN A 61 20.49 5.16 -27.85
C ASN A 61 19.20 5.86 -27.38
N ILE A 62 19.06 6.00 -26.07
CA ILE A 62 17.90 6.65 -25.45
C ILE A 62 18.18 8.15 -25.31
N ASP A 63 17.23 8.96 -25.73
CA ASP A 63 17.19 10.40 -25.48
C ASP A 63 16.41 10.68 -24.18
N TRP A 64 17.13 10.83 -23.07
CA TRP A 64 16.53 11.08 -21.76
C TRP A 64 15.80 12.42 -21.65
N GLN A 65 16.10 13.38 -22.51
CA GLN A 65 15.40 14.68 -22.54
C GLN A 65 13.94 14.53 -22.99
N ARG A 66 13.67 13.47 -23.77
CA ARG A 66 12.34 13.15 -24.30
C ARG A 66 11.56 12.15 -23.43
N TRP A 67 12.09 11.81 -22.23
CA TRP A 67 11.42 10.87 -21.30
C TRP A 67 9.96 11.22 -21.06
N ASN A 68 9.65 12.50 -20.84
CA ASN A 68 8.30 12.98 -20.54
C ASN A 68 7.32 12.87 -21.74
N GLU A 69 7.82 12.62 -22.95
CA GLU A 69 6.99 12.41 -24.14
C GLU A 69 6.45 10.96 -24.22
N ILE A 70 7.00 10.01 -23.43
CA ILE A 70 6.42 8.66 -23.35
C ILE A 70 5.02 8.78 -22.75
N PRO A 71 3.96 8.34 -23.48
CA PRO A 71 2.59 8.39 -22.97
C PRO A 71 2.43 7.57 -21.69
N LEU A 72 1.65 8.08 -20.74
CA LEU A 72 1.36 7.35 -19.50
C LEU A 72 0.60 6.04 -19.80
N VAL A 73 0.90 5.01 -19.04
CA VAL A 73 0.10 3.77 -19.00
C VAL A 73 -0.94 3.93 -17.90
N THR A 74 -2.20 3.72 -18.25
CA THR A 74 -3.32 3.87 -17.34
C THR A 74 -3.81 2.54 -16.80
N ARG A 75 -4.63 2.59 -15.74
CA ARG A 75 -5.33 1.40 -15.25
C ARG A 75 -6.27 0.80 -16.31
N ALA A 76 -6.85 1.62 -17.19
CA ALA A 76 -7.67 1.16 -18.29
C ALA A 76 -6.84 0.35 -19.31
N ASP A 77 -5.66 0.84 -19.68
CA ASP A 77 -4.74 0.08 -20.56
C ASP A 77 -4.42 -1.28 -19.96
N LEU A 78 -4.10 -1.32 -18.68
CA LEU A 78 -3.74 -2.57 -17.99
C LEU A 78 -4.91 -3.56 -17.89
N ARG A 79 -6.15 -3.06 -17.84
CA ARG A 79 -7.36 -3.90 -17.81
C ARG A 79 -7.75 -4.38 -19.22
N ASP A 80 -7.76 -3.46 -20.19
CA ASP A 80 -8.38 -3.70 -21.49
C ASP A 80 -7.39 -4.23 -22.52
N ARG A 81 -6.09 -4.03 -22.29
CA ARG A 81 -4.99 -4.39 -23.19
C ARG A 81 -3.90 -5.25 -22.50
N HIS A 82 -4.31 -6.01 -21.49
CA HIS A 82 -3.38 -6.82 -20.68
C HIS A 82 -2.45 -7.70 -21.52
N ASP A 83 -3.02 -8.43 -22.51
CA ASP A 83 -2.24 -9.36 -23.34
C ASP A 83 -1.24 -8.63 -24.25
N GLU A 84 -1.53 -7.41 -24.65
CA GLU A 84 -0.59 -6.57 -25.41
C GLU A 84 0.56 -6.06 -24.55
N LEU A 85 0.35 -5.92 -23.23
CA LEU A 85 1.36 -5.49 -22.26
C LEU A 85 2.28 -6.62 -21.81
N LEU A 86 1.94 -7.89 -22.09
CA LEU A 86 2.79 -9.02 -21.78
C LEU A 86 3.98 -9.10 -22.74
N ALA A 87 5.17 -9.38 -22.19
CA ALA A 87 6.36 -9.65 -22.99
C ALA A 87 6.25 -11.03 -23.65
N THR A 88 6.51 -11.10 -24.96
CA THR A 88 6.52 -12.35 -25.72
C THR A 88 7.70 -13.26 -25.36
N THR A 89 8.78 -12.69 -24.86
CA THR A 89 9.96 -13.39 -24.37
C THR A 89 10.54 -12.69 -23.16
N LEU A 90 11.18 -13.46 -22.26
CA LEU A 90 11.82 -12.91 -21.07
C LEU A 90 13.34 -12.88 -21.24
N PRO A 91 14.05 -11.94 -20.58
CA PRO A 91 15.50 -11.97 -20.52
C PRO A 91 16.02 -13.27 -19.88
N PRO A 92 17.17 -13.80 -20.31
CA PRO A 92 17.76 -14.98 -19.70
C PRO A 92 17.92 -14.83 -18.18
N GLY A 93 17.62 -15.91 -17.44
CA GLY A 93 17.79 -15.95 -15.99
C GLY A 93 16.67 -15.27 -15.16
N HIS A 94 15.62 -14.71 -15.78
CA HIS A 94 14.51 -14.08 -15.02
C HIS A 94 13.57 -15.10 -14.34
N GLY A 95 13.73 -16.40 -14.64
CA GLY A 95 12.98 -17.49 -14.01
C GLY A 95 11.51 -17.56 -14.45
N PRO A 96 10.73 -18.41 -13.79
CA PRO A 96 9.31 -18.56 -14.10
C PRO A 96 8.51 -17.32 -13.72
N THR A 97 7.37 -17.16 -14.37
CA THR A 97 6.40 -16.11 -14.05
C THR A 97 5.34 -16.61 -13.07
N LYS A 98 4.78 -15.68 -12.33
CA LYS A 98 3.64 -15.90 -11.45
C LYS A 98 2.64 -14.77 -11.57
N ASP A 99 1.35 -15.11 -11.67
CA ASP A 99 0.26 -14.16 -11.76
C ASP A 99 -0.30 -13.80 -10.38
N PHE A 100 -0.59 -12.51 -10.22
CA PHE A 100 -1.22 -11.95 -9.04
C PHE A 100 -2.43 -11.13 -9.47
N SER A 101 -3.61 -11.47 -8.98
CA SER A 101 -4.80 -10.65 -9.23
C SER A 101 -4.91 -9.51 -8.21
N THR A 102 -5.20 -8.28 -8.66
CA THR A 102 -5.52 -7.16 -7.77
C THR A 102 -6.99 -7.18 -7.39
N SER A 103 -7.31 -6.71 -6.18
CA SER A 103 -8.72 -6.63 -5.74
C SER A 103 -9.51 -5.47 -6.34
N GLY A 104 -8.90 -4.68 -7.20
CA GLY A 104 -9.49 -3.51 -7.85
C GLY A 104 -10.32 -2.60 -6.94
N SER A 105 -9.93 -1.36 -6.70
CA SER A 105 -10.78 -0.39 -5.98
C SER A 105 -12.06 -0.06 -6.79
N SER A 106 -12.03 -0.27 -8.11
CA SER A 106 -13.15 -0.11 -9.04
C SER A 106 -13.98 -1.39 -9.26
N GLY A 107 -13.71 -2.45 -8.49
CA GLY A 107 -14.46 -3.72 -8.57
C GLY A 107 -13.97 -4.71 -9.64
N ILE A 108 -13.21 -4.29 -10.64
CA ILE A 108 -12.68 -5.20 -11.68
C ILE A 108 -11.23 -5.57 -11.33
N PRO A 109 -10.92 -6.86 -11.11
CA PRO A 109 -9.57 -7.32 -10.85
C PRO A 109 -8.67 -7.12 -12.07
N ILE A 110 -7.41 -6.81 -11.82
CA ILE A 110 -6.35 -6.77 -12.84
C ILE A 110 -5.33 -7.84 -12.50
N THR A 111 -4.85 -8.54 -13.50
CA THR A 111 -3.77 -9.52 -13.35
C THR A 111 -2.43 -8.83 -13.54
N ILE A 112 -1.48 -9.13 -12.67
CA ILE A 112 -0.08 -8.68 -12.73
C ILE A 112 0.80 -9.92 -12.83
N THR A 113 1.61 -9.98 -13.86
CA THR A 113 2.55 -11.07 -14.09
C THR A 113 3.95 -10.64 -13.66
N ALA A 114 4.53 -11.34 -12.70
CA ALA A 114 5.87 -11.05 -12.18
C ALA A 114 6.82 -12.24 -12.39
N THR A 115 8.09 -11.95 -12.62
CA THR A 115 9.17 -12.94 -12.71
C THR A 115 9.72 -13.29 -11.33
N ALA A 116 10.46 -14.40 -11.22
CA ALA A 116 11.14 -14.79 -9.99
C ALA A 116 12.15 -13.72 -9.53
N ILE A 117 12.82 -13.01 -10.46
CA ILE A 117 13.72 -11.88 -10.13
C ILE A 117 12.94 -10.71 -9.53
N ALA A 118 11.80 -10.34 -10.09
CA ALA A 118 10.98 -9.27 -9.55
C ALA A 118 10.48 -9.60 -8.12
N ASP A 119 10.10 -10.86 -7.87
CA ASP A 119 9.71 -11.31 -6.53
C ASP A 119 10.90 -11.30 -5.55
N ALA A 120 12.07 -11.76 -5.98
CA ALA A 120 13.30 -11.72 -5.17
C ALA A 120 13.69 -10.28 -4.80
N ALA A 121 13.59 -9.34 -5.74
CA ALA A 121 13.86 -7.93 -5.50
C ALA A 121 12.87 -7.33 -4.48
N ARG A 122 11.57 -7.64 -4.61
CA ARG A 122 10.54 -7.24 -3.65
C ARG A 122 10.82 -7.78 -2.24
N GLN A 123 11.20 -9.04 -2.14
CA GLN A 123 11.54 -9.67 -0.86
C GLN A 123 12.79 -9.04 -0.24
N ALA A 124 13.83 -8.75 -1.03
CA ALA A 124 15.04 -8.06 -0.59
C ALA A 124 14.73 -6.66 -0.03
N ALA A 125 13.81 -5.93 -0.65
CA ALA A 125 13.36 -4.62 -0.14
C ALA A 125 12.62 -4.72 1.19
N LEU A 126 11.79 -5.76 1.37
CA LEU A 126 11.15 -6.02 2.67
C LEU A 126 12.18 -6.37 3.76
N MET A 127 13.21 -7.15 3.42
CA MET A 127 14.31 -7.43 4.35
C MET A 127 15.03 -6.14 4.76
N ARG A 128 15.35 -5.25 3.80
CA ARG A 128 15.95 -3.94 4.10
C ARG A 128 15.06 -3.12 5.03
N PHE A 129 13.75 -3.06 4.75
CA PHE A 129 12.78 -2.39 5.61
C PHE A 129 12.79 -2.98 7.04
N GLU A 130 12.72 -4.30 7.17
CA GLU A 130 12.74 -4.97 8.48
C GLU A 130 14.03 -4.67 9.25
N THR A 131 15.18 -4.73 8.57
CA THR A 131 16.48 -4.42 9.17
C THR A 131 16.57 -2.98 9.65
N ARG A 132 16.11 -2.01 8.82
CA ARG A 132 16.09 -0.59 9.19
C ARG A 132 15.25 -0.31 10.43
N HIS A 133 14.11 -0.97 10.55
CA HIS A 133 13.21 -0.79 11.70
C HIS A 133 13.50 -1.71 12.88
N ALA A 134 14.66 -2.38 12.89
CA ALA A 134 15.10 -3.30 13.93
C ALA A 134 14.03 -4.37 14.26
N LEU A 135 13.34 -4.85 13.23
CA LEU A 135 12.38 -5.94 13.39
C LEU A 135 13.17 -7.25 13.56
N ASP A 136 13.24 -7.74 14.78
CA ASP A 136 13.90 -9.00 15.06
C ASP A 136 13.16 -10.17 14.38
N PRO A 137 13.86 -10.99 13.57
CA PRO A 137 13.30 -12.21 13.00
C PRO A 137 12.73 -13.20 14.02
N ALA A 138 13.19 -13.14 15.27
CA ALA A 138 12.66 -13.96 16.36
C ALA A 138 11.29 -13.51 16.87
N MET A 139 10.85 -12.29 16.51
CA MET A 139 9.52 -11.79 16.86
C MET A 139 8.43 -12.57 16.15
N CYS A 140 7.41 -13.01 16.90
CA CYS A 140 6.20 -13.57 16.32
C CYS A 140 5.38 -12.46 15.65
N ARG A 141 5.01 -12.68 14.40
CA ARG A 141 4.21 -11.75 13.60
C ARG A 141 2.84 -12.33 13.30
N VAL A 142 1.81 -11.52 13.49
CA VAL A 142 0.46 -11.81 12.99
C VAL A 142 0.14 -10.81 11.89
N THR A 143 -0.30 -11.32 10.74
CA THR A 143 -0.72 -10.49 9.60
C THR A 143 -2.19 -10.76 9.30
N PHE A 144 -3.01 -9.71 9.29
CA PHE A 144 -4.36 -9.82 8.75
C PHE A 144 -4.28 -9.57 7.24
N ASP A 145 -4.55 -10.64 6.47
CA ASP A 145 -4.40 -10.64 5.02
C ASP A 145 -5.68 -11.10 4.32
N PHE A 146 -5.79 -10.84 3.02
CA PHE A 146 -6.97 -11.19 2.25
C PHE A 146 -7.03 -12.70 2.00
N PRO A 147 -8.24 -13.32 2.07
CA PRO A 147 -8.40 -14.76 1.96
C PRO A 147 -8.34 -15.23 0.50
N ARG A 148 -7.17 -15.17 -0.12
CA ARG A 148 -7.02 -15.69 -1.49
C ARG A 148 -6.65 -17.17 -1.57
N GLU A 149 -6.18 -17.78 -0.46
CA GLU A 149 -5.60 -19.13 -0.49
C GLU A 149 -5.86 -19.97 0.77
N PHE A 150 -6.70 -19.52 1.71
CA PHE A 150 -6.88 -20.23 2.97
C PHE A 150 -8.26 -20.91 3.04
N ALA A 151 -8.32 -22.17 2.57
CA ALA A 151 -9.52 -23.00 2.72
C ALA A 151 -9.74 -23.50 4.16
N ASN A 152 -8.70 -23.56 5.01
CA ASN A 152 -8.78 -24.04 6.39
C ASN A 152 -7.85 -23.27 7.33
N TRP A 153 -8.33 -22.97 8.54
CA TRP A 153 -7.63 -22.27 9.61
C TRP A 153 -6.35 -22.95 10.09
N ASP A 154 -6.24 -24.28 9.97
CA ASP A 154 -5.10 -25.06 10.44
C ASP A 154 -3.83 -24.90 9.59
N GLN A 155 -3.94 -24.32 8.37
CA GLN A 155 -2.79 -24.08 7.49
C GLN A 155 -2.12 -22.71 7.71
N VAL A 156 -2.57 -21.95 8.69
CA VAL A 156 -2.16 -20.55 8.93
C VAL A 156 -0.80 -20.43 9.62
N PHE A 157 -0.30 -21.50 10.23
CA PHE A 157 1.02 -21.51 10.87
C PHE A 157 2.09 -21.96 9.88
N ARG A 158 2.79 -21.02 9.24
CA ARG A 158 4.06 -21.34 8.58
C ARG A 158 5.20 -21.00 9.54
N ASN A 159 6.02 -21.98 9.88
CA ASN A 159 7.32 -21.71 10.47
C ASN A 159 8.12 -20.86 9.48
N ARG A 160 8.79 -19.82 9.97
CA ARG A 160 9.69 -18.99 9.14
C ARG A 160 10.82 -19.77 8.45
N LYS A 161 11.02 -21.06 8.76
CA LYS A 161 12.00 -21.93 8.08
C LYS A 161 11.85 -21.94 6.56
N ASP A 162 10.61 -21.72 6.07
CA ASP A 162 10.31 -21.69 4.63
C ASP A 162 10.26 -20.25 4.06
N ASP A 163 10.55 -19.23 4.90
CA ASP A 163 10.64 -17.83 4.49
C ASP A 163 12.07 -17.59 3.97
N PRO A 164 12.27 -17.17 2.70
CA PRO A 164 13.60 -16.87 2.15
C PRO A 164 14.40 -15.86 2.97
N ILE A 165 13.72 -15.00 3.75
CA ILE A 165 14.35 -14.05 4.68
C ILE A 165 14.99 -14.78 5.87
N ALA A 166 14.48 -15.93 6.24
CA ALA A 166 14.91 -16.70 7.39
C ALA A 166 16.30 -17.34 7.25
N GLY A 167 16.69 -17.67 6.01
CA GLY A 167 18.01 -18.27 5.73
C GLY A 167 19.20 -17.32 5.96
N LEU A 168 18.95 -15.99 6.04
CA LEU A 168 20.02 -14.98 6.17
C LEU A 168 20.42 -14.65 7.61
N LYS A 169 19.62 -15.04 8.60
CA LYS A 169 19.95 -14.83 10.03
C LYS A 169 19.98 -16.18 10.76
N ARG A 170 21.16 -16.64 11.14
CA ARG A 170 21.34 -17.80 12.03
C ARG A 170 20.80 -17.45 13.42
N GLY A 171 19.71 -18.09 13.86
CA GLY A 171 19.16 -17.89 15.21
C GLY A 171 17.70 -18.37 15.32
N HIS A 172 17.14 -18.27 16.52
CA HIS A 172 15.73 -18.60 16.80
C HIS A 172 14.81 -17.71 15.93
N GLN A 173 13.93 -18.36 15.19
CA GLN A 173 12.99 -17.68 14.29
C GLN A 173 11.60 -17.65 14.93
N GLY A 174 11.00 -16.45 14.97
CA GLY A 174 9.61 -16.29 15.36
C GLY A 174 8.65 -16.88 14.34
N SER A 175 7.42 -17.11 14.74
CA SER A 175 6.37 -17.59 13.86
C SER A 175 5.72 -16.45 13.09
N ILE A 176 5.28 -16.71 11.85
CA ILE A 176 4.37 -15.84 11.10
C ILE A 176 3.02 -16.52 11.04
N MET A 177 1.98 -15.85 11.55
CA MET A 177 0.60 -16.28 11.46
C MET A 177 -0.15 -15.34 10.53
N LYS A 178 -0.80 -15.88 9.51
CA LYS A 178 -1.74 -15.14 8.67
C LYS A 178 -3.16 -15.43 9.11
N VAL A 179 -3.95 -14.38 9.23
CA VAL A 179 -5.36 -14.40 9.64
C VAL A 179 -6.18 -13.69 8.60
N SER A 180 -7.29 -14.26 8.20
CA SER A 180 -8.18 -13.62 7.24
C SER A 180 -8.69 -12.27 7.74
N THR A 181 -8.69 -11.24 6.89
CA THR A 181 -9.38 -9.97 7.19
C THR A 181 -10.88 -10.17 7.39
N GLN A 182 -11.46 -11.26 6.89
CA GLN A 182 -12.87 -11.63 7.09
C GLN A 182 -13.12 -12.36 8.42
N ALA A 183 -12.06 -12.77 9.13
CA ALA A 183 -12.20 -13.37 10.45
C ALA A 183 -12.89 -12.41 11.43
N THR A 184 -13.66 -12.96 12.35
CA THR A 184 -14.28 -12.17 13.40
C THR A 184 -13.23 -11.49 14.28
N ASP A 185 -13.60 -10.40 14.90
CA ASP A 185 -12.67 -9.66 15.77
C ASP A 185 -12.22 -10.51 16.98
N SER A 186 -13.07 -11.43 17.45
CA SER A 186 -12.71 -12.37 18.51
C SER A 186 -11.66 -13.37 18.06
N GLU A 187 -11.75 -13.86 16.82
CA GLU A 187 -10.75 -14.75 16.22
C GLU A 187 -9.44 -14.00 16.00
N LYS A 188 -9.49 -12.76 15.49
CA LYS A 188 -8.30 -11.90 15.34
C LYS A 188 -7.59 -11.66 16.67
N LEU A 189 -8.33 -11.31 17.74
CA LEU A 189 -7.78 -11.15 19.08
C LEU A 189 -7.22 -12.48 19.63
N SER A 190 -7.93 -13.59 19.41
CA SER A 190 -7.45 -14.93 19.82
C SER A 190 -6.15 -15.28 19.11
N ALA A 191 -6.05 -15.01 17.80
CA ALA A 191 -4.85 -15.25 17.01
C ALA A 191 -3.65 -14.44 17.51
N LEU A 192 -3.84 -13.16 17.83
CA LEU A 192 -2.80 -12.32 18.42
C LEU A 192 -2.27 -12.89 19.74
N ARG A 193 -3.15 -13.40 20.60
CA ARG A 193 -2.78 -14.01 21.88
C ARG A 193 -2.08 -15.35 21.70
N LYS A 194 -2.69 -16.27 20.93
CA LYS A 194 -2.13 -17.62 20.67
C LYS A 194 -0.79 -17.54 19.94
N GLY A 195 -0.67 -16.62 18.98
CA GLY A 195 0.56 -16.38 18.24
C GLY A 195 1.62 -15.62 19.05
N LYS A 196 1.33 -15.22 20.32
CA LYS A 196 2.24 -14.38 21.13
C LYS A 196 2.79 -13.23 20.28
N ALA A 197 1.90 -12.55 19.54
CA ALA A 197 2.28 -11.56 18.56
C ALA A 197 3.10 -10.42 19.20
N ALA A 198 4.30 -10.20 18.69
CA ALA A 198 5.08 -9.00 18.97
C ALA A 198 4.87 -7.96 17.87
N VAL A 199 4.55 -8.40 16.65
CA VAL A 199 4.30 -7.53 15.49
C VAL A 199 2.94 -7.84 14.88
N LEU A 200 2.14 -6.79 14.66
CA LEU A 200 0.88 -6.86 13.91
C LEU A 200 1.04 -6.14 12.58
N SER A 201 0.75 -6.83 11.48
CA SER A 201 0.73 -6.22 10.15
C SER A 201 -0.68 -6.26 9.58
N SER A 202 -1.25 -5.13 9.16
CA SER A 202 -2.58 -5.08 8.52
C SER A 202 -2.90 -3.72 7.91
N LEU A 203 -4.11 -3.63 7.34
CA LEU A 203 -4.74 -2.36 7.00
C LEU A 203 -5.06 -1.58 8.29
N PRO A 204 -4.86 -0.25 8.34
CA PRO A 204 -5.14 0.58 9.52
C PRO A 204 -6.57 0.42 10.05
N ASN A 205 -7.55 0.28 9.17
CA ASN A 205 -8.95 0.13 9.59
C ASN A 205 -9.22 -1.19 10.34
N ASP A 206 -8.56 -2.28 9.94
CA ASP A 206 -8.66 -3.56 10.65
C ASP A 206 -7.98 -3.49 12.02
N ILE A 207 -6.83 -2.83 12.09
CA ILE A 207 -6.11 -2.61 13.36
C ILE A 207 -6.92 -1.72 14.30
N GLU A 208 -7.58 -0.69 13.79
CA GLU A 208 -8.41 0.22 14.59
C GLU A 208 -9.53 -0.52 15.34
N ILE A 209 -10.23 -1.41 14.65
CA ILE A 209 -11.30 -2.21 15.26
C ILE A 209 -10.74 -3.02 16.44
N ILE A 210 -9.62 -3.68 16.22
CA ILE A 210 -8.97 -4.51 17.24
C ILE A 210 -8.42 -3.64 18.38
N ALA A 211 -7.84 -2.48 18.08
CA ALA A 211 -7.34 -1.53 19.07
C ALA A 211 -8.46 -1.03 20.01
N ARG A 212 -9.61 -0.64 19.44
CA ARG A 212 -10.78 -0.22 20.22
C ARG A 212 -11.30 -1.34 21.13
N LYS A 213 -11.29 -2.58 20.66
CA LYS A 213 -11.66 -3.75 21.49
C LYS A 213 -10.64 -4.04 22.57
N ASN A 214 -9.35 -3.96 22.25
CA ASN A 214 -8.28 -4.17 23.22
C ASN A 214 -8.36 -3.16 24.39
N LEU A 215 -8.68 -1.90 24.12
CA LEU A 215 -8.86 -0.87 25.16
C LEU A 215 -10.05 -1.15 26.10
N ARG A 216 -11.03 -1.94 25.69
CA ARG A 216 -12.19 -2.33 26.53
C ARG A 216 -11.88 -3.49 27.48
N LEU A 217 -10.75 -4.13 27.31
CA LEU A 217 -10.28 -5.20 28.22
C LEU A 217 -9.76 -4.57 29.51
N ARG A 218 -9.72 -5.38 30.60
CA ARG A 218 -8.99 -4.99 31.79
C ARG A 218 -7.53 -4.74 31.46
N LEU A 219 -6.88 -3.82 32.13
CA LEU A 219 -5.51 -3.39 31.81
C LEU A 219 -4.53 -4.57 31.73
N ARG A 220 -4.64 -5.54 32.65
CA ARG A 220 -3.82 -6.76 32.69
C ARG A 220 -4.05 -7.72 31.52
N ASP A 221 -5.23 -7.65 30.88
CA ASP A 221 -5.64 -8.55 29.79
C ASP A 221 -5.40 -7.92 28.41
N ARG A 222 -4.89 -6.67 28.36
CA ARG A 222 -4.59 -5.96 27.11
C ARG A 222 -3.36 -6.54 26.44
N LEU A 223 -3.48 -6.70 25.13
CA LEU A 223 -2.35 -7.04 24.27
C LEU A 223 -1.36 -5.88 24.23
N LYS A 224 -0.08 -6.22 24.26
CA LYS A 224 1.04 -5.33 24.02
C LYS A 224 1.76 -5.81 22.77
N LEU A 225 2.16 -4.88 21.92
CA LEU A 225 2.91 -5.17 20.71
C LEU A 225 4.22 -4.36 20.73
N ALA A 226 5.25 -4.88 20.08
CA ALA A 226 6.48 -4.14 19.86
C ALA A 226 6.37 -3.17 18.69
N LYS A 227 5.70 -3.60 17.60
CA LYS A 227 5.54 -2.81 16.38
C LYS A 227 4.19 -3.10 15.70
N ILE A 228 3.69 -2.08 14.98
CA ILE A 228 2.55 -2.20 14.07
C ILE A 228 3.02 -1.81 12.69
N ILE A 229 2.75 -2.65 11.67
CA ILE A 229 3.08 -2.38 10.28
C ILE A 229 1.78 -2.14 9.51
N CYS A 230 1.60 -0.93 9.00
CA CYS A 230 0.48 -0.61 8.12
C CYS A 230 0.88 -0.72 6.65
N PHE A 231 0.02 -1.34 5.85
CA PHE A 231 0.17 -1.46 4.40
C PHE A 231 -1.16 -1.23 3.68
N GLY A 232 -1.08 -0.91 2.39
CA GLY A 232 -2.25 -0.75 1.51
C GLY A 232 -3.11 0.49 1.78
N GLN A 233 -2.92 1.16 2.91
CA GLN A 233 -3.45 2.47 3.29
C GLN A 233 -2.53 3.07 4.35
N GLY A 234 -2.40 4.40 4.38
CA GLY A 234 -1.72 5.11 5.46
C GLY A 234 -2.59 5.18 6.71
N ALA A 235 -1.99 5.08 7.90
CA ALA A 235 -2.65 5.35 9.16
C ALA A 235 -2.67 6.86 9.43
N ASN A 236 -3.84 7.42 9.68
CA ASN A 236 -3.95 8.83 10.06
C ASN A 236 -3.45 9.07 11.51
N ARG A 237 -3.34 10.33 11.90
CA ARG A 237 -2.83 10.72 13.22
C ARG A 237 -3.61 10.08 14.37
N GLU A 238 -4.94 10.06 14.28
CA GLU A 238 -5.81 9.50 15.31
C GLU A 238 -5.63 7.99 15.43
N GLN A 239 -5.50 7.29 14.31
CA GLN A 239 -5.23 5.85 14.29
C GLN A 239 -3.87 5.54 14.93
N ARG A 240 -2.82 6.30 14.60
CA ARG A 240 -1.49 6.12 15.21
C ARG A 240 -1.53 6.32 16.73
N MET A 241 -2.23 7.37 17.20
CA MET A 241 -2.42 7.62 18.64
C MET A 241 -3.26 6.52 19.31
N LEU A 242 -4.31 6.05 18.66
CA LEU A 242 -5.11 4.92 19.15
C LEU A 242 -4.28 3.64 19.28
N PHE A 243 -3.45 3.33 18.29
CA PHE A 243 -2.60 2.14 18.30
C PHE A 243 -1.55 2.22 19.41
N LEU A 244 -0.89 3.36 19.55
CA LEU A 244 0.05 3.60 20.64
C LEU A 244 -0.63 3.45 22.00
N THR A 245 -1.79 4.06 22.20
CA THR A 245 -2.53 3.98 23.47
C THR A 245 -3.02 2.55 23.76
N SER A 246 -3.45 1.84 22.72
CA SER A 246 -4.02 0.49 22.89
C SER A 246 -2.96 -0.58 23.10
N PHE A 247 -1.91 -0.58 22.29
CA PHE A 247 -0.93 -1.66 22.22
C PHE A 247 0.44 -1.27 22.78
N GLY A 248 0.70 0.01 23.01
CA GLY A 248 2.01 0.52 23.40
C GLY A 248 3.04 0.50 22.25
N ALA A 249 2.60 0.36 21.01
CA ALA A 249 3.46 0.16 19.85
C ALA A 249 3.39 1.33 18.87
N ASN A 250 4.55 1.74 18.36
CA ASN A 250 4.64 2.69 17.26
C ASN A 250 4.23 2.02 15.94
N THR A 251 3.61 2.81 15.08
CA THR A 251 3.19 2.42 13.75
C THR A 251 4.28 2.78 12.74
N ILE A 252 4.63 1.83 11.89
CA ILE A 252 5.50 2.01 10.73
C ILE A 252 4.73 1.64 9.46
N GLU A 253 5.07 2.25 8.33
CA GLU A 253 4.32 2.11 7.11
C GLU A 253 5.18 1.75 5.91
N VAL A 254 4.57 1.04 4.97
CA VAL A 254 5.15 0.78 3.66
C VAL A 254 4.19 1.25 2.57
N TYR A 255 4.73 1.86 1.54
CA TYR A 255 4.01 2.21 0.33
C TYR A 255 4.29 1.16 -0.74
N SER A 256 3.26 0.41 -1.07
CA SER A 256 3.37 -0.70 -2.00
C SER A 256 2.09 -0.91 -2.80
N SER A 257 2.24 -1.44 -4.00
CA SER A 257 1.14 -1.94 -4.82
C SER A 257 1.50 -3.30 -5.42
N LYS A 258 0.51 -3.99 -5.98
CA LYS A 258 0.77 -5.23 -6.71
C LYS A 258 1.44 -4.95 -8.05
N GLU A 259 1.13 -3.81 -8.63
CA GLU A 259 1.63 -3.35 -9.92
C GLU A 259 3.13 -2.99 -9.86
N ALA A 260 3.55 -2.30 -8.79
CA ALA A 260 4.90 -1.75 -8.67
C ALA A 260 5.76 -2.35 -7.54
N GLY A 261 5.21 -3.26 -6.75
CA GLY A 261 5.91 -3.82 -5.59
C GLY A 261 6.05 -2.82 -4.45
N LEU A 262 7.19 -2.86 -3.74
CA LEU A 262 7.50 -1.99 -2.60
C LEU A 262 8.15 -0.69 -3.09
N MET A 263 7.36 0.37 -3.23
CA MET A 263 7.80 1.65 -3.80
C MET A 263 8.55 2.52 -2.80
N ALA A 264 8.08 2.59 -1.55
CA ALA A 264 8.75 3.40 -0.52
C ALA A 264 8.50 2.82 0.88
N CYS A 265 9.39 3.13 1.80
CA CYS A 265 9.34 2.71 3.20
C CYS A 265 9.48 3.92 4.11
N GLN A 266 8.70 3.94 5.19
CA GLN A 266 8.79 5.00 6.18
C GLN A 266 10.20 5.10 6.75
N CYS A 267 10.66 6.33 7.02
CA CYS A 267 11.91 6.61 7.70
C CYS A 267 11.87 6.09 9.15
N THR A 268 13.04 5.79 9.73
CA THR A 268 13.14 5.32 11.11
C THR A 268 13.07 6.45 12.14
N THR A 269 13.36 7.68 11.72
CA THR A 269 13.45 8.86 12.59
C THR A 269 12.33 9.86 12.36
N ASP A 270 11.53 9.70 11.28
CA ASP A 270 10.47 10.63 10.89
C ASP A 270 9.30 9.87 10.24
N THR A 271 8.21 10.56 9.96
CA THR A 271 6.99 10.00 9.35
C THR A 271 7.01 9.97 7.83
N HIS A 272 7.95 10.65 7.18
CA HIS A 272 8.12 10.62 5.72
C HIS A 272 8.65 9.26 5.23
N PHE A 273 8.69 9.08 3.89
CA PHE A 273 9.08 7.83 3.27
C PHE A 273 10.32 8.02 2.39
N HIS A 274 11.20 7.02 2.38
CA HIS A 274 12.29 6.90 1.41
C HIS A 274 11.87 6.01 0.25
N VAL A 275 12.00 6.53 -0.98
CA VAL A 275 11.67 5.79 -2.20
C VAL A 275 12.72 4.70 -2.45
N ASN A 276 12.30 3.49 -2.79
CA ASN A 276 13.19 2.39 -3.19
C ASN A 276 13.62 2.57 -4.66
N THR A 277 14.42 3.60 -4.92
CA THR A 277 14.81 4.01 -6.29
C THR A 277 15.61 2.98 -7.05
N GLU A 278 16.19 2.02 -6.36
CA GLU A 278 16.84 0.87 -6.98
C GLU A 278 15.84 -0.09 -7.65
N LEU A 279 14.59 -0.06 -7.22
CA LEU A 279 13.53 -0.97 -7.66
C LEU A 279 12.47 -0.29 -8.53
N VAL A 280 12.27 1.01 -8.33
CA VAL A 280 11.27 1.78 -9.05
C VAL A 280 11.84 3.14 -9.49
N PHE A 281 11.50 3.56 -10.70
CA PHE A 281 11.62 4.96 -11.07
C PHE A 281 10.27 5.63 -10.81
N LEU A 282 10.23 6.53 -9.83
CA LEU A 282 9.00 7.14 -9.34
C LEU A 282 9.02 8.64 -9.64
N GLU A 283 7.98 9.10 -10.34
CA GLU A 283 7.74 10.48 -10.71
C GLU A 283 6.52 10.99 -9.93
N ILE A 284 6.60 12.23 -9.43
CA ILE A 284 5.44 12.94 -8.90
C ILE A 284 5.15 14.09 -9.86
N LEU A 285 4.04 14.01 -10.57
CA LEU A 285 3.71 14.91 -11.66
C LEU A 285 2.48 15.77 -11.34
N ASN A 286 2.54 17.04 -11.68
CA ASN A 286 1.39 17.92 -11.66
C ASN A 286 0.43 17.62 -12.85
N ASP A 287 -0.64 18.39 -12.98
CA ASP A 287 -1.64 18.17 -14.02
C ASP A 287 -1.12 18.48 -15.44
N GLN A 288 -0.01 19.22 -15.57
CA GLN A 288 0.70 19.48 -16.81
C GLN A 288 1.76 18.44 -17.15
N ASN A 289 1.84 17.32 -16.41
CA ASN A 289 2.88 16.28 -16.52
C ASN A 289 4.31 16.78 -16.26
N VAL A 290 4.46 17.85 -15.49
CA VAL A 290 5.75 18.35 -15.03
C VAL A 290 6.04 17.82 -13.64
N ALA A 291 7.32 17.54 -13.34
CA ALA A 291 7.72 17.07 -12.03
C ALA A 291 7.43 18.12 -10.94
N CYS A 292 6.77 17.69 -9.87
CA CYS A 292 6.47 18.53 -8.71
C CYS A 292 7.73 18.91 -7.94
N ALA A 293 7.81 20.14 -7.48
CA ALA A 293 8.82 20.60 -6.55
C ALA A 293 8.58 20.01 -5.13
N PRO A 294 9.58 19.98 -4.24
CA PRO A 294 9.38 19.64 -2.84
C PRO A 294 8.27 20.47 -2.19
N GLY A 295 7.30 19.79 -1.57
CA GLY A 295 6.11 20.41 -0.98
C GLY A 295 4.89 20.53 -1.90
N GLU A 296 5.02 20.33 -3.20
CA GLU A 296 3.94 20.31 -4.17
C GLU A 296 3.35 18.91 -4.30
N THR A 297 2.02 18.76 -4.22
CA THR A 297 1.36 17.46 -4.31
C THR A 297 0.97 17.13 -5.75
N GLY A 298 1.44 16.01 -6.26
CA GLY A 298 1.15 15.53 -7.62
C GLY A 298 0.70 14.08 -7.71
N ARG A 299 0.44 13.62 -8.93
CA ARG A 299 0.08 12.25 -9.26
C ARG A 299 1.31 11.35 -9.21
N VAL A 300 1.16 10.16 -8.66
CA VAL A 300 2.23 9.16 -8.64
C VAL A 300 2.25 8.41 -9.97
N VAL A 301 3.37 8.50 -10.67
CA VAL A 301 3.67 7.75 -11.88
C VAL A 301 4.89 6.87 -11.58
N VAL A 302 4.83 5.59 -11.93
CA VAL A 302 5.86 4.62 -11.54
C VAL A 302 6.28 3.74 -12.70
N THR A 303 7.57 3.46 -12.78
CA THR A 303 8.17 2.45 -13.67
C THR A 303 8.92 1.44 -12.81
N PRO A 304 8.36 0.23 -12.56
CA PRO A 304 9.07 -0.83 -11.84
C PRO A 304 10.23 -1.39 -12.68
N LEU A 305 11.45 -1.30 -12.17
CA LEU A 305 12.67 -1.58 -12.94
C LEU A 305 12.91 -3.07 -13.24
N TYR A 306 12.30 -3.96 -12.44
CA TYR A 306 12.44 -5.42 -12.56
C TYR A 306 11.20 -6.11 -13.19
N SER A 307 10.21 -5.33 -13.64
CA SER A 307 8.96 -5.85 -14.21
C SER A 307 9.12 -6.17 -15.70
N THR A 308 9.83 -7.25 -16.03
CA THR A 308 10.13 -7.62 -17.41
C THR A 308 9.07 -8.49 -18.07
N ALA A 309 8.24 -9.20 -17.29
CA ALA A 309 7.12 -9.98 -17.85
C ALA A 309 5.92 -9.10 -18.22
N LEU A 310 5.65 -8.08 -17.43
CA LEU A 310 4.60 -7.10 -17.65
C LEU A 310 5.20 -5.70 -17.39
N PRO A 311 6.00 -5.15 -18.32
CA PRO A 311 6.60 -3.83 -18.14
C PRO A 311 5.53 -2.76 -18.00
N LEU A 312 5.60 -1.98 -16.93
CA LEU A 312 4.73 -0.84 -16.69
C LEU A 312 5.56 0.44 -16.73
N ILE A 313 5.75 0.99 -17.94
CA ILE A 313 6.59 2.17 -18.16
C ILE A 313 5.72 3.41 -18.03
N ARG A 314 6.02 4.28 -17.05
CA ARG A 314 5.24 5.47 -16.69
C ARG A 314 3.78 5.14 -16.39
N TYR A 315 3.57 4.17 -15.50
CA TYR A 315 2.22 3.76 -15.06
C TYR A 315 1.66 4.73 -14.03
N GLU A 316 0.49 5.30 -14.34
CA GLU A 316 -0.24 6.15 -13.41
C GLU A 316 -0.90 5.29 -12.33
N GLN A 317 -0.31 5.34 -11.10
CA GLN A 317 -0.70 4.49 -9.97
C GLN A 317 -2.11 4.82 -9.45
N GLY A 318 -2.58 6.05 -9.69
CA GLY A 318 -3.85 6.57 -9.18
C GLY A 318 -3.77 7.11 -7.76
N ASP A 319 -2.57 7.20 -7.20
CA ASP A 319 -2.29 7.82 -5.90
C ASP A 319 -1.72 9.22 -6.10
N ARG A 320 -1.77 10.06 -5.05
CA ARG A 320 -1.06 11.34 -4.99
C ARG A 320 -0.03 11.30 -3.88
N ALA A 321 1.06 12.01 -4.09
CA ALA A 321 2.13 12.14 -3.10
C ALA A 321 2.79 13.51 -3.18
N THR A 322 3.52 13.89 -2.14
CA THR A 322 4.24 15.15 -2.03
C THR A 322 5.73 14.84 -1.90
N PRO A 323 6.59 15.23 -2.83
CA PRO A 323 8.03 15.14 -2.65
C PRO A 323 8.50 15.92 -1.43
N GLY A 324 9.51 15.40 -0.74
CA GLY A 324 10.15 16.05 0.40
C GLY A 324 11.56 16.51 0.09
N THR A 325 12.16 17.19 1.07
CA THR A 325 13.58 17.52 1.06
C THR A 325 14.42 16.34 1.56
N PRO A 326 15.75 16.31 1.28
CA PRO A 326 16.64 15.27 1.81
C PRO A 326 16.52 15.09 3.32
N CYS A 327 16.62 13.85 3.77
CA CYS A 327 16.48 13.49 5.18
C CYS A 327 17.83 13.51 5.91
N SER A 328 17.81 13.92 7.19
CA SER A 328 18.99 13.90 8.06
C SER A 328 19.34 12.51 8.62
N CYS A 329 18.56 11.45 8.33
CA CYS A 329 18.83 10.10 8.83
C CYS A 329 20.04 9.39 8.21
N GLY A 330 20.74 10.05 7.26
CA GLY A 330 21.89 9.50 6.54
C GLY A 330 21.54 8.72 5.28
N ILE A 331 20.25 8.38 5.04
CA ILE A 331 19.81 7.73 3.81
C ILE A 331 19.65 8.77 2.71
N THR A 332 20.27 8.53 1.56
CA THR A 332 20.31 9.47 0.42
C THR A 332 19.17 9.28 -0.59
N LEU A 333 18.35 8.24 -0.39
CA LEU A 333 17.20 7.96 -1.26
C LEU A 333 16.19 9.12 -1.22
N PRO A 334 15.55 9.45 -2.35
CA PRO A 334 14.53 10.50 -2.42
C PRO A 334 13.41 10.31 -1.41
N VAL A 335 12.88 11.43 -0.95
CA VAL A 335 11.87 11.49 0.12
C VAL A 335 10.50 11.80 -0.47
N LEU A 336 9.49 11.06 -0.01
CA LEU A 336 8.09 11.47 -0.07
C LEU A 336 7.67 11.96 1.31
N ARG A 337 7.34 13.25 1.41
CA ARG A 337 6.86 13.87 2.65
C ARG A 337 5.52 13.28 3.09
N ASN A 338 4.65 13.05 2.12
CA ASN A 338 3.32 12.50 2.35
C ASN A 338 2.88 11.63 1.16
N ILE A 339 2.02 10.67 1.44
CA ILE A 339 1.32 9.84 0.45
C ILE A 339 -0.15 9.93 0.78
N ASP A 340 -0.90 10.66 -0.05
CA ASP A 340 -2.31 10.92 0.19
C ASP A 340 -3.21 9.76 -0.24
N GLY A 341 -2.64 8.76 -0.92
CA GLY A 341 -3.37 7.64 -1.49
C GLY A 341 -4.27 8.08 -2.64
N ARG A 342 -5.25 7.26 -2.96
CA ARG A 342 -6.20 7.55 -4.06
C ARG A 342 -7.13 8.68 -3.67
N GLN A 343 -7.14 9.71 -4.50
CA GLN A 343 -8.06 10.84 -4.41
C GLN A 343 -9.20 10.75 -5.45
N ASP A 344 -9.63 9.54 -5.80
CA ASP A 344 -10.88 9.44 -6.53
C ASP A 344 -11.96 10.11 -5.67
N PRO A 345 -12.68 11.09 -6.19
CA PRO A 345 -13.75 11.72 -5.45
C PRO A 345 -14.78 10.64 -5.13
N ILE A 346 -14.81 10.27 -3.85
CA ILE A 346 -15.68 9.18 -3.38
C ILE A 346 -17.12 9.67 -3.33
N LEU A 347 -17.30 10.96 -3.06
CA LEU A 347 -18.62 11.57 -2.89
C LEU A 347 -18.93 12.52 -4.05
N LYS A 348 -20.08 12.34 -4.67
CA LYS A 348 -20.62 13.20 -5.73
C LYS A 348 -21.70 14.11 -5.13
N LEU A 349 -21.44 15.39 -5.07
CA LEU A 349 -22.38 16.39 -4.60
C LEU A 349 -22.89 17.22 -5.79
N PRO A 350 -24.04 17.86 -5.71
CA PRO A 350 -24.61 18.64 -6.83
C PRO A 350 -23.70 19.72 -7.38
N ASP A 351 -22.88 20.32 -6.52
CA ASP A 351 -22.01 21.46 -6.81
C ASP A 351 -20.52 21.09 -6.91
N ARG A 352 -20.14 19.92 -6.45
CA ARG A 352 -18.73 19.48 -6.41
C ARG A 352 -18.54 17.99 -6.18
N LEU A 353 -17.33 17.54 -6.42
CA LEU A 353 -16.84 16.26 -5.94
C LEU A 353 -16.16 16.46 -4.58
N ALA A 354 -16.43 15.59 -3.62
CA ALA A 354 -15.85 15.67 -2.28
C ALA A 354 -15.13 14.36 -1.91
N THR A 355 -14.13 14.48 -1.05
CA THR A 355 -13.36 13.37 -0.51
C THR A 355 -13.69 13.14 0.96
N GLU A 356 -13.25 12.01 1.48
CA GLU A 356 -13.42 11.69 2.92
C GLU A 356 -12.71 12.66 3.88
N MET A 357 -11.74 13.47 3.39
CA MET A 357 -10.98 14.43 4.19
C MET A 357 -11.85 15.55 4.79
N HIS A 358 -13.00 15.83 4.18
CA HIS A 358 -13.92 16.85 4.65
C HIS A 358 -14.77 16.42 5.87
N VAL A 359 -14.72 15.15 6.25
CA VAL A 359 -15.56 14.57 7.30
C VAL A 359 -14.76 14.32 8.57
N ASN A 360 -15.13 14.97 9.67
CA ASN A 360 -14.54 14.71 10.98
C ASN A 360 -15.02 13.36 11.53
N LYS A 361 -14.18 12.35 11.34
CA LYS A 361 -14.45 10.95 11.71
C LYS A 361 -14.53 10.75 13.22
N ASP A 362 -13.74 11.50 14.01
CA ASP A 362 -13.73 11.38 15.46
C ASP A 362 -15.00 11.93 16.07
N LEU A 363 -15.50 13.03 15.56
CA LEU A 363 -16.81 13.56 15.99
C LEU A 363 -17.89 12.48 15.79
N ILE A 364 -17.87 11.79 14.65
CA ILE A 364 -18.86 10.74 14.33
C ILE A 364 -18.64 9.51 15.21
N ASN A 365 -17.42 8.99 15.30
CA ASN A 365 -17.08 7.81 16.10
C ASN A 365 -17.41 8.03 17.58
N ASN A 366 -17.04 9.18 18.13
CA ASN A 366 -17.28 9.52 19.53
C ASN A 366 -18.77 9.68 19.84
N ALA A 367 -19.51 10.31 18.93
CA ALA A 367 -20.95 10.46 19.08
C ALA A 367 -21.72 9.13 18.98
N LEU A 368 -21.29 8.23 18.09
CA LEU A 368 -21.88 6.89 17.91
C LEU A 368 -21.35 5.86 18.91
N LYS A 369 -20.20 6.12 19.56
CA LYS A 369 -19.42 5.10 20.29
C LYS A 369 -19.22 3.84 19.44
N ALA A 370 -18.91 4.06 18.16
CA ALA A 370 -18.82 3.02 17.17
C ALA A 370 -17.50 2.25 17.27
N ASP A 371 -17.56 0.94 17.02
CA ASP A 371 -16.41 0.07 16.81
C ASP A 371 -15.94 0.15 15.36
N ALA A 372 -16.91 0.27 14.44
CA ALA A 372 -16.69 0.43 13.02
C ALA A 372 -17.75 1.36 12.42
N LEU A 373 -17.36 2.08 11.37
CA LEU A 373 -18.20 3.08 10.68
C LEU A 373 -18.00 3.00 9.18
N GLN A 374 -19.11 3.15 8.44
CA GLN A 374 -19.12 3.39 7.00
C GLN A 374 -20.11 4.50 6.69
N VAL A 375 -19.72 5.41 5.83
CA VAL A 375 -20.59 6.44 5.24
C VAL A 375 -20.89 6.01 3.82
N ALA A 376 -22.14 5.60 3.57
CA ALA A 376 -22.62 5.21 2.25
C ALA A 376 -23.37 6.38 1.62
N GLN A 377 -22.99 6.79 0.42
CA GLN A 377 -23.73 7.72 -0.39
C GLN A 377 -24.67 6.95 -1.31
N LEU A 378 -25.98 7.07 -1.08
CA LEU A 378 -27.03 6.34 -1.81
C LEU A 378 -27.59 7.15 -2.99
N ALA A 379 -27.50 8.48 -2.94
CA ALA A 379 -27.77 9.45 -4.00
C ALA A 379 -26.99 10.74 -3.68
N GLU A 380 -26.95 11.71 -4.60
CA GLU A 380 -26.16 12.95 -4.47
C GLU A 380 -26.31 13.62 -3.09
N LEU A 381 -27.53 13.67 -2.55
CA LEU A 381 -27.82 14.27 -1.24
C LEU A 381 -28.36 13.25 -0.22
N GLN A 382 -28.25 11.95 -0.48
CA GLN A 382 -28.71 10.92 0.45
C GLN A 382 -27.52 10.10 0.97
N PHE A 383 -27.36 10.12 2.29
CA PHE A 383 -26.28 9.43 2.98
C PHE A 383 -26.84 8.49 4.05
N GLU A 384 -26.23 7.31 4.18
CA GLU A 384 -26.50 6.37 5.25
C GLU A 384 -25.24 6.17 6.09
N LEU A 385 -25.29 6.47 7.37
CA LEU A 385 -24.24 6.10 8.31
C LEU A 385 -24.50 4.71 8.85
N ARG A 386 -23.68 3.76 8.41
CA ARG A 386 -23.67 2.37 8.88
C ARG A 386 -22.64 2.26 10.00
N TYR A 387 -23.05 1.73 11.14
CA TYR A 387 -22.14 1.66 12.29
C TYR A 387 -22.33 0.40 13.12
N VAL A 388 -21.24 -0.08 13.69
CA VAL A 388 -21.20 -1.18 14.65
C VAL A 388 -20.97 -0.57 16.03
N ALA A 389 -21.90 -0.75 16.93
CA ALA A 389 -21.78 -0.27 18.31
C ALA A 389 -22.62 -1.14 19.26
N LYS A 390 -22.28 -1.14 20.56
CA LYS A 390 -23.06 -1.84 21.58
C LYS A 390 -24.49 -1.29 21.70
N ARG A 391 -24.62 0.04 21.67
CA ARG A 391 -25.92 0.73 21.81
C ARG A 391 -26.29 1.47 20.53
N THR A 392 -27.58 1.68 20.31
CA THR A 392 -28.07 2.52 19.22
C THR A 392 -27.79 4.01 19.53
N ALA A 393 -27.43 4.77 18.50
CA ALA A 393 -27.19 6.21 18.63
C ALA A 393 -28.44 6.96 19.07
N THR A 394 -28.28 7.87 20.03
CA THR A 394 -29.36 8.73 20.50
C THR A 394 -29.77 9.76 19.45
N PRO A 395 -31.01 10.29 19.49
CA PRO A 395 -31.44 11.38 18.60
C PRO A 395 -30.50 12.58 18.65
N ALA A 396 -30.03 12.96 19.84
CA ALA A 396 -29.10 14.10 20.03
C ALA A 396 -27.76 13.86 19.30
N ASN A 397 -27.19 12.64 19.40
CA ASN A 397 -25.96 12.29 18.74
C ASN A 397 -26.13 12.26 17.22
N LYS A 398 -27.23 11.69 16.71
CA LYS A 398 -27.58 11.71 15.28
C LYS A 398 -27.72 13.15 14.77
N GLY A 399 -28.38 14.03 15.52
CA GLY A 399 -28.54 15.46 15.19
C GLY A 399 -27.19 16.19 15.10
N LYS A 400 -26.27 15.92 16.04
CA LYS A 400 -24.92 16.51 16.04
C LYS A 400 -24.13 16.09 14.78
N ILE A 401 -24.17 14.81 14.42
CA ILE A 401 -23.48 14.26 13.24
C ILE A 401 -24.10 14.83 11.95
N THR A 402 -25.43 14.81 11.83
CA THR A 402 -26.13 15.37 10.66
C THR A 402 -25.78 16.84 10.44
N ARG A 403 -25.74 17.65 11.51
CA ARG A 403 -25.36 19.06 11.43
C ARG A 403 -23.92 19.20 10.94
N HIS A 404 -22.99 18.41 11.46
CA HIS A 404 -21.60 18.41 11.00
C HIS A 404 -21.50 18.08 9.51
N LEU A 405 -22.12 16.97 9.06
CA LEU A 405 -22.08 16.56 7.66
C LEU A 405 -22.70 17.62 6.73
N ARG A 406 -23.80 18.25 7.14
CA ARG A 406 -24.40 19.36 6.39
C ARG A 406 -23.49 20.57 6.27
N ALA A 407 -22.75 20.89 7.32
CA ALA A 407 -21.82 22.01 7.32
C ALA A 407 -20.61 21.78 6.43
N VAL A 408 -20.09 20.55 6.38
CA VAL A 408 -18.83 20.26 5.67
C VAL A 408 -19.03 19.71 4.25
N LEU A 409 -20.15 19.07 3.96
CA LEU A 409 -20.45 18.50 2.65
C LEU A 409 -21.47 19.33 1.88
N HIS A 410 -22.72 19.34 2.30
CA HIS A 410 -23.78 20.11 1.64
C HIS A 410 -24.98 20.31 2.58
N PRO A 411 -25.58 21.53 2.66
CA PRO A 411 -26.67 21.82 3.62
C PRO A 411 -27.95 20.99 3.36
N GLY A 412 -28.21 20.59 2.14
CA GLY A 412 -29.37 19.77 1.74
C GLY A 412 -29.26 18.28 2.04
N LEU A 413 -28.16 17.81 2.70
CA LEU A 413 -27.98 16.40 2.97
C LEU A 413 -29.10 15.79 3.81
N ARG A 414 -29.57 14.62 3.36
CA ARG A 414 -30.45 13.70 4.12
C ARG A 414 -29.61 12.56 4.65
N VAL A 415 -29.54 12.43 5.97
CA VAL A 415 -28.69 11.45 6.64
C VAL A 415 -29.54 10.45 7.40
N SER A 416 -29.45 9.19 7.01
CA SER A 416 -30.01 8.05 7.73
C SER A 416 -28.94 7.34 8.56
N TYR A 417 -29.39 6.51 9.53
CA TYR A 417 -28.50 5.83 10.48
C TYR A 417 -28.88 4.38 10.61
N ARG A 418 -27.95 3.47 10.28
CA ARG A 418 -28.17 2.04 10.34
C ARG A 418 -27.17 1.36 11.25
N LYS A 419 -27.65 0.81 12.36
CA LYS A 419 -26.83 -0.04 13.21
C LYS A 419 -26.71 -1.42 12.56
N MET A 420 -25.47 -1.94 12.45
CA MET A 420 -25.17 -3.19 11.80
C MET A 420 -24.42 -4.12 12.76
N LYS A 421 -24.41 -5.43 12.45
CA LYS A 421 -23.56 -6.41 13.14
C LYS A 421 -22.09 -6.25 12.69
N GLU A 422 -21.88 -6.01 11.41
CA GLU A 422 -20.57 -5.76 10.80
C GLU A 422 -20.72 -4.78 9.62
N ILE A 423 -19.64 -4.09 9.27
CA ILE A 423 -19.59 -3.25 8.06
C ILE A 423 -19.19 -4.11 6.86
N PRO A 424 -19.93 -4.01 5.74
CA PRO A 424 -19.61 -4.76 4.53
C PRO A 424 -18.18 -4.48 4.03
N ARG A 425 -17.57 -5.52 3.47
CA ARG A 425 -16.28 -5.42 2.77
C ARG A 425 -16.51 -5.43 1.27
N ASN A 426 -15.67 -4.72 0.52
CA ASN A 426 -15.72 -4.78 -0.93
C ASN A 426 -15.22 -6.14 -1.46
N ALA A 427 -15.36 -6.40 -2.77
CA ALA A 427 -14.92 -7.63 -3.42
C ALA A 427 -13.42 -7.95 -3.18
N GLY A 428 -12.60 -6.94 -2.86
CA GLY A 428 -11.21 -7.08 -2.46
C GLY A 428 -11.00 -7.32 -0.97
N GLY A 429 -12.05 -7.59 -0.18
CA GLY A 429 -11.97 -7.84 1.25
C GLY A 429 -11.64 -6.60 2.10
N LYS A 430 -11.53 -5.40 1.50
CA LYS A 430 -11.25 -4.14 2.20
C LYS A 430 -12.54 -3.56 2.77
N GLN A 431 -12.51 -3.15 4.03
CA GLN A 431 -13.55 -2.35 4.62
C GLN A 431 -13.37 -0.89 4.18
N GLN A 432 -14.28 -0.40 3.38
CA GLN A 432 -14.29 1.00 2.95
C GLN A 432 -15.08 1.83 3.95
N ARG A 433 -14.53 2.95 4.37
CA ARG A 433 -15.24 3.90 5.24
C ARG A 433 -16.23 4.76 4.50
N PHE A 434 -15.94 5.05 3.25
CA PHE A 434 -16.81 5.80 2.35
C PHE A 434 -17.08 4.95 1.12
N VAL A 435 -18.34 4.85 0.75
CA VAL A 435 -18.76 4.13 -0.46
C VAL A 435 -19.82 4.96 -1.18
N ARG A 436 -19.78 4.95 -2.51
CA ARG A 436 -20.84 5.50 -3.36
C ARG A 436 -21.57 4.32 -4.01
N GLU A 437 -22.87 4.23 -3.77
CA GLU A 437 -23.73 3.12 -4.24
C GLU A 437 -24.64 3.54 -5.39
N PHE A 438 -24.33 4.65 -6.08
CA PHE A 438 -24.99 5.10 -7.31
C PHE A 438 -23.96 5.61 -8.31
N SER A 439 -24.34 5.72 -9.57
CA SER A 439 -23.49 6.11 -10.71
C SER A 439 -23.28 7.62 -10.82
#